data_1272efbdfa838a6eb932206cc7d00dd7
#
_entry.id   1272efbdfa838a6eb932206cc7d00dd7
#
_cell.length_a   1.000
_cell.length_b   1.000
_cell.length_c   1.000
_cell.angle_alpha   90.00
_cell.angle_beta   90.00
_cell.angle_gamma   90.00
#
_symmetry.space_group_name_H-M   'P 1'
#
loop_
_entity.id
_entity.type
_entity.pdbx_description
1 polymer ?
#
loop_
_entity_poly.entity_id
_entity_poly.type
_entity_poly.pdbx_seq_one_letter_code
_entity_poly.pdbx_strand_id
1 'polypeptide(L)'
;ASHRQRPQPRQARGFAVYKPPVSPSFVEVAMLPRLLALLCLSSLLAACSSTPPAPALATTVKPKPVLVAPEPLPNHLRELSGQLLGVPAAGEAELALLLVDSRDRPVQLLASSHLNGNGAALPFSLRFSPISIPLGHRLELRGRVSQAGVLTLRLPARAIQPNSNQALGALQLVQAP
;
A
#
# COMPACT_ATOMS: atom_id res chain seq x y z
N ALA A 1 -36.93 14.87 59.95
CA ALA A 1 -36.02 13.72 60.00
C ALA A 1 -35.21 13.66 58.69
N SER A 2 -34.02 14.29 58.69
CA SER A 2 -33.14 14.36 57.51
C SER A 2 -32.10 13.24 57.58
N HIS A 3 -32.24 12.24 56.75
CA HIS A 3 -31.22 11.21 56.56
C HIS A 3 -30.08 11.75 55.68
N ARG A 4 -28.95 12.08 56.31
CA ARG A 4 -27.69 12.31 55.62
C ARG A 4 -27.08 10.98 55.18
N GLN A 5 -27.12 10.66 53.91
CA GLN A 5 -26.34 9.56 53.33
C GLN A 5 -24.86 9.94 53.29
N ARG A 6 -24.00 9.14 53.94
CA ARG A 6 -22.53 9.23 53.86
C ARG A 6 -22.05 8.73 52.48
N PRO A 7 -21.11 9.41 51.83
CA PRO A 7 -20.48 8.88 50.60
C PRO A 7 -19.57 7.69 50.95
N GLN A 8 -19.72 6.62 50.19
CA GLN A 8 -18.84 5.44 50.26
C GLN A 8 -17.48 5.73 49.61
N PRO A 9 -16.36 5.21 50.15
CA PRO A 9 -15.06 5.35 49.57
C PRO A 9 -14.94 4.50 48.29
N ARG A 10 -14.51 5.13 47.18
CA ARG A 10 -14.16 4.46 45.94
C ARG A 10 -12.98 3.54 46.16
N GLN A 11 -13.16 2.26 45.96
CA GLN A 11 -12.11 1.24 45.92
C GLN A 11 -11.18 1.56 44.75
N ALA A 12 -9.92 1.83 45.05
CA ALA A 12 -8.83 1.93 44.08
C ALA A 12 -8.62 0.56 43.43
N ARG A 13 -8.97 0.41 42.16
CA ARG A 13 -8.60 -0.75 41.34
C ARG A 13 -7.10 -0.72 41.14
N GLY A 14 -6.39 -1.69 41.71
CA GLY A 14 -4.98 -1.91 41.51
C GLY A 14 -4.67 -2.13 40.03
N PHE A 15 -3.79 -1.30 39.51
CA PHE A 15 -3.16 -1.53 38.20
C PHE A 15 -2.23 -2.73 38.33
N ALA A 16 -2.62 -3.86 37.73
CA ALA A 16 -1.71 -4.98 37.52
C ALA A 16 -0.58 -4.54 36.60
N VAL A 17 0.61 -4.42 37.12
CA VAL A 17 1.83 -4.19 36.32
C VAL A 17 2.10 -5.45 35.51
N TYR A 18 1.78 -5.39 34.21
CA TYR A 18 2.13 -6.45 33.26
C TYR A 18 3.64 -6.40 33.00
N LYS A 19 4.37 -7.40 33.54
CA LYS A 19 5.77 -7.62 33.27
C LYS A 19 5.89 -8.47 31.99
N PRO A 20 6.43 -7.94 30.86
CA PRO A 20 6.60 -8.75 29.67
C PRO A 20 7.64 -9.85 29.90
N PRO A 21 7.46 -11.06 29.30
CA PRO A 21 8.45 -12.12 29.39
C PRO A 21 9.73 -11.70 28.66
N VAL A 22 10.85 -11.83 29.35
CA VAL A 22 12.19 -11.64 28.80
C VAL A 22 12.45 -12.80 27.85
N SER A 23 12.57 -12.51 26.56
CA SER A 23 13.01 -13.47 25.55
C SER A 23 14.48 -13.79 25.75
N PRO A 24 14.89 -15.06 25.71
CA PRO A 24 16.31 -15.42 25.79
C PRO A 24 17.03 -14.99 24.52
N SER A 25 18.17 -14.35 24.71
CA SER A 25 19.14 -13.94 23.71
C SER A 25 19.61 -15.14 22.89
N PHE A 26 19.28 -15.17 21.60
CA PHE A 26 19.97 -16.01 20.63
C PHE A 26 21.30 -15.36 20.28
N VAL A 27 22.31 -15.69 21.04
CA VAL A 27 23.72 -15.50 20.70
C VAL A 27 24.30 -16.88 20.39
N GLU A 28 25.12 -16.93 19.35
CA GLU A 28 25.92 -18.08 18.92
C GLU A 28 25.23 -19.14 18.07
N VAL A 29 25.27 -18.95 16.76
CA VAL A 29 25.77 -19.94 15.77
C VAL A 29 26.21 -19.18 14.50
N ALA A 30 27.40 -18.63 14.49
CA ALA A 30 27.99 -18.05 13.30
C ALA A 30 29.49 -18.36 13.19
N MET A 31 29.87 -19.64 13.12
CA MET A 31 31.27 -20.02 12.88
C MET A 31 31.48 -21.33 12.13
N LEU A 32 30.58 -21.77 11.24
CA LEU A 32 30.81 -23.08 10.57
C LEU A 32 30.58 -23.20 9.04
N PRO A 33 30.50 -22.12 8.22
CA PRO A 33 30.52 -22.34 6.78
C PRO A 33 31.80 -21.88 6.05
N ARG A 34 32.90 -21.59 6.75
CA ARG A 34 34.12 -21.09 6.07
C ARG A 34 35.09 -22.18 5.61
N LEU A 35 34.94 -23.44 6.01
CA LEU A 35 35.83 -24.55 5.65
C LEU A 35 35.36 -25.44 4.50
N LEU A 36 34.13 -25.30 4.03
CA LEU A 36 33.58 -26.09 2.92
C LEU A 36 33.68 -25.42 1.54
N ALA A 37 34.09 -24.16 1.48
CA ALA A 37 34.19 -23.40 0.22
C ALA A 37 35.52 -23.57 -0.52
N LEU A 38 36.53 -24.26 0.07
CA LEU A 38 37.88 -24.41 -0.52
C LEU A 38 38.11 -25.73 -1.25
N LEU A 39 37.18 -26.67 -1.25
CA LEU A 39 37.38 -28.01 -1.86
C LEU A 39 36.68 -28.18 -3.21
N CYS A 40 35.93 -27.21 -3.74
CA CYS A 40 35.21 -27.34 -5.02
C CYS A 40 35.83 -26.60 -6.20
N LEU A 41 37.06 -26.09 -6.09
CA LEU A 41 37.65 -25.24 -7.15
C LEU A 41 38.67 -25.95 -8.05
N SER A 42 38.75 -27.29 -8.09
CA SER A 42 39.82 -27.98 -8.82
C SER A 42 39.36 -28.98 -9.90
N SER A 43 38.13 -28.91 -10.42
CA SER A 43 37.70 -29.87 -11.45
C SER A 43 36.83 -29.32 -12.56
N LEU A 44 37.25 -28.24 -13.27
CA LEU A 44 36.57 -27.77 -14.49
C LEU A 44 37.58 -27.19 -15.49
N LEU A 45 38.52 -27.99 -15.93
CA LEU A 45 39.31 -27.76 -17.14
C LEU A 45 39.21 -28.99 -18.01
N ALA A 46 38.12 -29.19 -18.68
CA ALA A 46 38.04 -30.07 -19.86
C ALA A 46 37.41 -29.31 -21.00
N ALA A 47 38.26 -28.91 -21.93
CA ALA A 47 37.96 -28.27 -23.16
C ALA A 47 36.97 -29.05 -24.03
N CYS A 48 36.01 -28.34 -24.59
CA CYS A 48 35.41 -28.71 -25.88
C CYS A 48 35.45 -27.51 -26.79
N SER A 49 36.45 -27.53 -27.69
CA SER A 49 36.50 -26.70 -28.88
C SER A 49 35.39 -27.14 -29.83
N SER A 50 34.28 -26.43 -29.85
CA SER A 50 33.26 -26.54 -30.87
C SER A 50 33.36 -25.32 -31.75
N THR A 51 33.75 -25.53 -33.03
CA THR A 51 33.74 -24.53 -34.09
C THR A 51 32.40 -23.81 -34.15
N PRO A 52 32.36 -22.46 -34.10
CA PRO A 52 31.09 -21.74 -34.19
C PRO A 52 30.60 -21.84 -35.65
N PRO A 53 29.33 -22.23 -35.87
CA PRO A 53 28.68 -21.99 -37.16
C PRO A 53 28.49 -20.49 -37.33
N ALA A 54 28.69 -20.03 -38.60
CA ALA A 54 28.58 -18.66 -39.01
C ALA A 54 27.28 -17.99 -38.49
N PRO A 55 27.33 -16.71 -38.07
CA PRO A 55 26.15 -16.02 -37.57
C PRO A 55 25.15 -15.82 -38.71
N ALA A 56 24.11 -16.62 -38.76
CA ALA A 56 22.90 -16.21 -39.45
C ALA A 56 22.42 -14.93 -38.76
N LEU A 57 22.26 -13.86 -39.51
CA LEU A 57 21.66 -12.60 -39.10
C LEU A 57 20.23 -12.89 -38.57
N ALA A 58 20.14 -13.32 -37.33
CA ALA A 58 18.88 -13.32 -36.62
C ALA A 58 18.52 -11.86 -36.37
N THR A 59 17.63 -11.36 -37.20
CA THR A 59 16.92 -10.10 -36.98
C THR A 59 16.20 -10.29 -35.64
N THR A 60 16.82 -9.79 -34.56
CA THR A 60 16.19 -9.72 -33.24
C THR A 60 15.06 -8.71 -33.36
N VAL A 61 13.89 -9.19 -33.79
CA VAL A 61 12.65 -8.43 -33.68
C VAL A 61 12.43 -8.27 -32.17
N LYS A 62 12.87 -7.13 -31.63
CA LYS A 62 12.52 -6.68 -30.29
C LYS A 62 10.99 -6.76 -30.19
N PRO A 63 10.41 -7.60 -29.32
CA PRO A 63 8.96 -7.66 -29.18
C PRO A 63 8.47 -6.24 -28.88
N LYS A 64 7.75 -5.65 -29.83
CA LYS A 64 7.03 -4.41 -29.60
C LYS A 64 6.11 -4.68 -28.40
N PRO A 65 6.16 -3.88 -27.31
CA PRO A 65 5.22 -4.04 -26.24
C PRO A 65 3.81 -4.05 -26.83
N VAL A 66 3.14 -5.17 -26.75
CA VAL A 66 1.71 -5.23 -27.08
C VAL A 66 1.05 -4.35 -26.04
N LEU A 67 0.69 -3.13 -26.45
CA LEU A 67 -0.24 -2.30 -25.70
C LEU A 67 -1.53 -3.11 -25.69
N VAL A 68 -1.71 -3.91 -24.62
CA VAL A 68 -3.01 -4.50 -24.29
C VAL A 68 -3.94 -3.31 -24.14
N ALA A 69 -4.81 -3.10 -25.12
CA ALA A 69 -5.83 -2.07 -25.01
C ALA A 69 -6.57 -2.27 -23.69
N PRO A 70 -6.75 -1.22 -22.87
CA PRO A 70 -7.49 -1.36 -21.63
C PRO A 70 -8.86 -1.98 -21.92
N GLU A 71 -9.17 -3.06 -21.22
CA GLU A 71 -10.46 -3.73 -21.35
C GLU A 71 -11.58 -2.70 -21.12
N PRO A 72 -12.58 -2.65 -22.01
CA PRO A 72 -13.65 -1.65 -21.90
C PRO A 72 -14.31 -1.75 -20.53
N LEU A 73 -14.45 -0.60 -19.86
CA LEU A 73 -15.08 -0.52 -18.56
C LEU A 73 -16.55 -0.93 -18.66
N PRO A 74 -17.05 -1.88 -17.86
CA PRO A 74 -18.45 -2.24 -17.85
C PRO A 74 -19.35 -1.01 -17.60
N ASN A 75 -20.46 -0.88 -18.30
CA ASN A 75 -21.35 0.29 -18.24
C ASN A 75 -21.89 0.62 -16.84
N HIS A 76 -21.93 -0.38 -15.96
CA HIS A 76 -22.37 -0.24 -14.56
C HIS A 76 -21.28 0.22 -13.62
N LEU A 77 -20.04 0.40 -14.07
CA LEU A 77 -18.94 0.89 -13.25
C LEU A 77 -18.52 2.30 -13.68
N ARG A 78 -17.91 3.00 -12.73
CA ARG A 78 -17.20 4.26 -12.95
C ARG A 78 -15.76 4.11 -12.52
N GLU A 79 -14.88 4.89 -13.11
CA GLU A 79 -13.45 4.84 -12.87
C GLU A 79 -12.90 6.20 -12.47
N LEU A 80 -12.11 6.19 -11.41
CA LEU A 80 -11.25 7.29 -11.02
C LEU A 80 -9.82 6.91 -11.36
N SER A 81 -9.15 7.73 -12.13
CA SER A 81 -7.74 7.52 -12.47
C SER A 81 -6.89 8.73 -12.16
N GLY A 82 -5.61 8.53 -11.94
CA GLY A 82 -4.68 9.60 -11.66
C GLY A 82 -3.31 9.07 -11.27
N GLN A 83 -2.49 9.96 -10.69
CA GLN A 83 -1.15 9.64 -10.21
C GLN A 83 -0.94 10.24 -8.82
N LEU A 84 -0.39 9.46 -7.89
CA LEU A 84 0.07 9.96 -6.59
C LEU A 84 1.51 10.43 -6.70
N LEU A 85 1.77 11.66 -6.28
CA LEU A 85 3.11 12.23 -6.21
C LEU A 85 3.63 12.23 -4.78
N GLY A 86 4.94 11.94 -4.63
CA GLY A 86 5.62 12.03 -3.35
C GLY A 86 5.52 10.79 -2.46
N VAL A 87 5.08 9.64 -2.99
CA VAL A 87 5.15 8.37 -2.26
C VAL A 87 6.60 7.90 -2.22
N PRO A 88 7.21 7.75 -1.04
CA PRO A 88 8.60 7.32 -0.93
C PRO A 88 8.78 5.86 -1.37
N ALA A 89 10.00 5.49 -1.75
CA ALA A 89 10.34 4.09 -1.98
C ALA A 89 10.08 3.27 -0.69
N ALA A 90 9.52 2.06 -0.86
CA ALA A 90 9.04 1.21 0.24
C ALA A 90 7.92 1.83 1.12
N GLY A 91 7.29 2.92 0.68
CA GLY A 91 6.07 3.43 1.27
C GLY A 91 4.85 2.64 0.78
N GLU A 92 3.90 2.40 1.66
CA GLU A 92 2.62 1.76 1.33
C GLU A 92 1.54 2.83 1.26
N ALA A 93 1.01 3.08 0.05
CA ALA A 93 -0.08 4.01 -0.17
C ALA A 93 -1.41 3.26 -0.23
N GLU A 94 -2.38 3.72 0.53
CA GLU A 94 -3.76 3.24 0.49
C GLU A 94 -4.67 4.39 0.08
N LEU A 95 -5.48 4.15 -0.97
CA LEU A 95 -6.53 5.04 -1.41
C LEU A 95 -7.89 4.45 -1.06
N ALA A 96 -8.81 5.29 -0.61
CA ALA A 96 -10.17 4.90 -0.28
C ALA A 96 -11.16 5.92 -0.84
N LEU A 97 -12.18 5.43 -1.55
CA LEU A 97 -13.33 6.19 -1.98
C LEU A 97 -14.45 6.00 -0.95
N LEU A 98 -14.84 7.07 -0.29
CA LEU A 98 -15.70 7.05 0.87
C LEU A 98 -16.95 7.91 0.64
N LEU A 99 -18.11 7.41 1.09
CA LEU A 99 -19.28 8.23 1.36
C LEU A 99 -19.10 8.86 2.75
N VAL A 100 -19.21 10.19 2.82
CA VAL A 100 -18.95 10.97 4.03
C VAL A 100 -20.18 11.80 4.38
N ASP A 101 -20.53 11.88 5.65
CA ASP A 101 -21.65 12.69 6.14
C ASP A 101 -21.27 14.18 6.27
N SER A 102 -22.25 15.01 6.65
CA SER A 102 -22.05 16.46 6.87
C SER A 102 -21.07 16.80 8.00
N ARG A 103 -20.70 15.82 8.84
CA ARG A 103 -19.72 15.97 9.93
C ARG A 103 -18.35 15.40 9.58
N ASP A 104 -18.06 15.18 8.29
CA ASP A 104 -16.80 14.58 7.80
C ASP A 104 -16.53 13.14 8.25
N ARG A 105 -17.55 12.40 8.70
CA ARG A 105 -17.40 11.01 9.15
C ARG A 105 -17.64 10.06 7.99
N PRO A 106 -16.74 9.10 7.75
CA PRO A 106 -16.95 8.04 6.78
C PRO A 106 -18.16 7.18 7.18
N VAL A 107 -19.10 7.03 6.25
CA VAL A 107 -20.32 6.21 6.43
C VAL A 107 -20.19 4.89 5.68
N GLN A 108 -19.56 4.93 4.49
CA GLN A 108 -19.43 3.75 3.64
C GLN A 108 -18.13 3.82 2.84
N LEU A 109 -17.46 2.68 2.70
CA LEU A 109 -16.35 2.47 1.78
C LEU A 109 -16.91 1.90 0.46
N LEU A 110 -16.64 2.57 -0.66
CA LEU A 110 -17.10 2.17 -1.99
C LEU A 110 -16.04 1.43 -2.79
N ALA A 111 -14.80 1.86 -2.67
CA ALA A 111 -13.66 1.23 -3.32
C ALA A 111 -12.36 1.57 -2.55
N SER A 112 -11.38 0.68 -2.64
CA SER A 112 -10.04 0.93 -2.12
C SER A 112 -8.98 0.35 -3.04
N SER A 113 -7.77 0.89 -2.94
CA SER A 113 -6.58 0.40 -3.67
C SER A 113 -5.35 0.55 -2.80
N HIS A 114 -4.49 -0.46 -2.84
CA HIS A 114 -3.18 -0.45 -2.18
C HIS A 114 -2.08 -0.38 -3.25
N LEU A 115 -1.12 0.49 -3.05
CA LEU A 115 -0.04 0.76 -3.98
C LEU A 115 1.29 0.79 -3.24
N ASN A 116 2.31 0.16 -3.80
CA ASN A 116 3.64 0.18 -3.23
C ASN A 116 4.47 1.31 -3.85
N GLY A 117 5.05 2.15 -3.02
CA GLY A 117 5.89 3.25 -3.43
C GLY A 117 7.21 2.80 -4.05
N ASN A 118 7.58 3.43 -5.15
CA ASN A 118 8.85 3.22 -5.84
C ASN A 118 9.67 4.52 -5.94
N GLY A 119 9.24 5.58 -5.26
CA GLY A 119 9.88 6.91 -5.32
C GLY A 119 9.51 7.73 -6.55
N ALA A 120 8.72 7.19 -7.49
CA ALA A 120 8.21 7.89 -8.66
C ALA A 120 6.71 8.17 -8.54
N ALA A 121 6.14 8.86 -9.51
CA ALA A 121 4.69 9.05 -9.62
C ALA A 121 4.00 7.68 -9.76
N LEU A 122 3.06 7.36 -8.86
CA LEU A 122 2.33 6.09 -8.84
C LEU A 122 0.98 6.25 -9.53
N PRO A 123 0.77 5.61 -10.68
CA PRO A 123 -0.53 5.58 -11.32
C PRO A 123 -1.51 4.76 -10.49
N PHE A 124 -2.76 5.20 -10.42
CA PHE A 124 -3.85 4.46 -9.79
C PHE A 124 -5.10 4.45 -10.66
N SER A 125 -5.91 3.43 -10.48
CA SER A 125 -7.26 3.31 -11.00
C SER A 125 -8.14 2.68 -9.93
N LEU A 126 -9.27 3.34 -9.62
CA LEU A 126 -10.30 2.88 -8.70
C LEU A 126 -11.61 2.74 -9.42
N ARG A 127 -12.18 1.54 -9.43
CA ARG A 127 -13.47 1.26 -10.03
C ARG A 127 -14.53 1.13 -8.95
N PHE A 128 -15.68 1.76 -9.16
CA PHE A 128 -16.79 1.75 -8.20
C PHE A 128 -18.15 1.74 -8.93
N SER A 129 -19.17 1.24 -8.27
CA SER A 129 -20.54 1.34 -8.76
C SER A 129 -21.12 2.72 -8.44
N PRO A 130 -21.79 3.38 -9.39
CA PRO A 130 -22.53 4.60 -9.11
C PRO A 130 -23.54 4.40 -7.99
N ILE A 131 -23.66 5.37 -7.11
CA ILE A 131 -24.63 5.36 -6.00
C ILE A 131 -25.42 6.65 -5.98
N SER A 132 -26.66 6.57 -5.47
CA SER A 132 -27.43 7.76 -5.09
C SER A 132 -26.86 8.31 -3.79
N ILE A 133 -26.44 9.59 -3.79
CA ILE A 133 -25.90 10.24 -2.61
C ILE A 133 -27.07 10.82 -1.78
N PRO A 134 -27.26 10.40 -0.51
CA PRO A 134 -28.25 10.98 0.36
C PRO A 134 -27.99 12.46 0.63
N LEU A 135 -29.02 13.21 0.99
CA LEU A 135 -28.88 14.61 1.39
C LEU A 135 -27.88 14.74 2.55
N GLY A 136 -27.01 15.74 2.47
CA GLY A 136 -25.98 16.00 3.48
C GLY A 136 -24.79 15.04 3.43
N HIS A 137 -24.71 14.17 2.42
CA HIS A 137 -23.55 13.30 2.19
C HIS A 137 -22.80 13.74 0.93
N ARG A 138 -21.54 13.33 0.83
CA ARG A 138 -20.70 13.55 -0.34
C ARG A 138 -19.71 12.39 -0.54
N LEU A 139 -19.24 12.27 -1.76
CA LEU A 139 -18.24 11.26 -2.12
C LEU A 139 -16.86 11.91 -2.08
N GLU A 140 -15.93 11.26 -1.36
CA GLU A 140 -14.56 11.75 -1.22
C GLU A 140 -13.54 10.64 -1.48
N LEU A 141 -12.51 10.99 -2.24
CA LEU A 141 -11.27 10.22 -2.30
C LEU A 141 -10.34 10.70 -1.18
N ARG A 142 -9.92 9.77 -0.33
CA ARG A 142 -8.90 9.99 0.71
C ARG A 142 -7.76 9.01 0.50
N GLY A 143 -6.57 9.35 1.00
CA GLY A 143 -5.42 8.48 0.92
C GLY A 143 -4.51 8.65 2.13
N ARG A 144 -3.77 7.61 2.43
CA ARG A 144 -2.74 7.58 3.45
C ARG A 144 -1.51 6.84 2.95
N VAL A 145 -0.35 7.25 3.41
CA VAL A 145 0.92 6.57 3.12
C VAL A 145 1.59 6.23 4.43
N SER A 146 1.91 4.97 4.59
CA SER A 146 2.66 4.46 5.74
C SER A 146 4.04 4.00 5.30
N GLN A 147 5.03 4.16 6.16
CA GLN A 147 6.38 3.63 5.96
C GLN A 147 6.79 2.90 7.24
N ALA A 148 7.19 1.64 7.11
CA ALA A 148 7.48 0.77 8.25
C ALA A 148 6.32 0.75 9.30
N GLY A 149 5.07 0.79 8.84
CA GLY A 149 3.88 0.78 9.70
C GLY A 149 3.53 2.13 10.33
N VAL A 150 4.31 3.19 10.09
CA VAL A 150 4.06 4.54 10.61
C VAL A 150 3.42 5.39 9.52
N LEU A 151 2.31 6.05 9.84
CA LEU A 151 1.66 7.00 8.94
C LEU A 151 2.55 8.23 8.75
N THR A 152 2.96 8.50 7.50
CA THR A 152 3.88 9.60 7.17
C THR A 152 3.23 10.68 6.32
N LEU A 153 2.38 10.30 5.36
CA LEU A 153 1.74 11.23 4.43
C LEU A 153 0.25 10.94 4.31
N ARG A 154 -0.51 11.94 3.90
CA ARG A 154 -1.93 11.79 3.58
C ARG A 154 -2.30 12.53 2.29
N LEU A 155 -3.30 12.04 1.60
CA LEU A 155 -3.96 12.76 0.53
C LEU A 155 -5.06 13.65 1.14
N PRO A 156 -5.05 14.98 0.92
CA PRO A 156 -6.18 15.83 1.27
C PRO A 156 -7.46 15.30 0.62
N ALA A 157 -8.58 15.38 1.36
CA ALA A 157 -9.86 14.92 0.87
C ALA A 157 -10.22 15.59 -0.47
N ARG A 158 -10.61 14.77 -1.45
CA ARG A 158 -10.97 15.21 -2.79
C ARG A 158 -12.41 14.85 -3.08
N ALA A 159 -13.27 15.85 -3.32
CA ALA A 159 -14.65 15.59 -3.70
C ALA A 159 -14.73 14.91 -5.08
N ILE A 160 -15.57 13.90 -5.18
CA ILE A 160 -15.75 13.06 -6.36
C ILE A 160 -17.22 13.09 -6.80
N GLN A 161 -17.45 13.14 -8.11
CA GLN A 161 -18.80 13.03 -8.67
C GLN A 161 -19.22 11.57 -8.80
N PRO A 162 -20.42 11.19 -8.35
CA PRO A 162 -20.82 9.78 -8.24
C PRO A 162 -21.08 9.08 -9.57
N ASN A 163 -21.41 9.84 -10.64
CA ASN A 163 -21.96 9.28 -11.87
C ASN A 163 -21.07 9.45 -13.10
N SER A 164 -19.81 9.87 -12.93
CA SER A 164 -18.88 10.12 -14.02
C SER A 164 -17.53 9.45 -13.82
N ASN A 165 -16.89 9.08 -14.92
CA ASN A 165 -15.47 8.73 -14.92
C ASN A 165 -14.68 10.02 -14.76
N GLN A 166 -13.63 10.00 -13.93
CA GLN A 166 -12.83 11.19 -13.65
C GLN A 166 -11.35 10.88 -13.69
N ALA A 167 -10.62 11.63 -14.54
CA ALA A 167 -9.17 11.69 -14.49
C ALA A 167 -8.77 12.81 -13.54
N LEU A 168 -8.24 12.46 -12.36
CA LEU A 168 -7.92 13.40 -11.30
C LEU A 168 -6.54 14.05 -11.49
N GLY A 169 -5.78 13.59 -12.50
CA GLY A 169 -4.43 14.09 -12.74
C GLY A 169 -3.43 13.72 -11.65
N ALA A 170 -2.47 14.61 -11.41
CA ALA A 170 -1.46 14.45 -10.38
C ALA A 170 -1.99 14.93 -9.02
N LEU A 171 -1.97 14.03 -8.03
CA LEU A 171 -2.42 14.30 -6.67
C LEU A 171 -1.23 14.40 -5.73
N GLN A 172 -1.09 15.56 -5.09
CA GLN A 172 0.01 15.83 -4.16
C GLN A 172 -0.35 15.35 -2.76
N LEU A 173 0.54 14.57 -2.16
CA LEU A 173 0.48 14.18 -0.76
C LEU A 173 1.03 15.28 0.15
N VAL A 174 0.50 15.35 1.36
CA VAL A 174 0.96 16.26 2.42
C VAL A 174 1.36 15.46 3.65
N GLN A 175 2.16 16.04 4.52
CA GLN A 175 2.55 15.40 5.78
C GLN A 175 1.32 15.05 6.62
N ALA A 176 1.32 13.87 7.22
CA ALA A 176 0.32 13.51 8.22
C ALA A 176 0.58 14.30 9.51
N PRO A 177 -0.47 14.65 10.27
CA PRO A 177 -0.32 15.35 11.54
C PRO A 177 0.34 14.46 12.61
#